data_533df9f9eae6d8003031aa9dfca81acc
#
_entry.id   533df9f9eae6d8003031aa9dfca81acc
#
_cell.length_a   1.000
_cell.length_b   1.000
_cell.length_c   1.000
_cell.angle_alpha   90.00
_cell.angle_beta   90.00
_cell.angle_gamma   90.00
#
_symmetry.space_group_name_H-M   'P 1'
#
loop_
_entity.id
_entity.type
_entity.pdbx_description
1 polymer ?
#
loop_
_entity_poly.entity_id
_entity_poly.type
_entity_poly.pdbx_seq_one_letter_code
_entity_poly.pdbx_strand_id
1 'polypeptide(L)'
;MNPATQSSKKIVIVDDNASLADIYKTRLEIIGYQCAVAYDGQAALELIERERPDLVLLDLMVPKIAGDEILKRMRASDWGKNIKVEIISNLNEADAPAGLRDQGIEGYAVKANLTNDMIDRLVDQILKPAGQKEDVSLETPGSQLHSSGSDEQV
;
A
#
# COMPACT_ATOMS: atom_id res chain seq x y z
N MET A 1 10.51 26.92 3.32
CA MET A 1 10.67 25.60 3.58
C MET A 1 10.05 24.78 2.51
N ASN A 2 10.51 23.67 2.35
CA ASN A 2 9.99 22.84 1.31
C ASN A 2 8.74 22.16 1.79
N PRO A 3 7.61 22.47 1.22
CA PRO A 3 6.37 21.86 1.66
C PRO A 3 6.38 20.36 1.54
N ALA A 4 7.10 19.84 0.54
CA ALA A 4 7.15 18.41 0.35
C ALA A 4 7.81 17.73 1.54
N THR A 5 8.79 18.37 2.17
CA THR A 5 9.43 17.81 3.32
C THR A 5 8.47 17.71 4.48
N GLN A 6 7.62 18.70 4.65
CA GLN A 6 6.70 18.69 5.76
C GLN A 6 5.63 17.65 5.61
N SER A 7 5.24 17.35 4.38
CA SER A 7 4.12 16.47 4.15
C SER A 7 4.50 15.08 3.70
N SER A 8 5.79 14.77 3.67
CA SER A 8 6.21 13.45 3.22
C SER A 8 5.73 12.37 4.16
N LYS A 9 5.02 11.43 3.61
CA LYS A 9 4.58 10.24 4.33
C LYS A 9 5.59 9.14 4.17
N LYS A 10 5.67 8.26 5.15
CA LYS A 10 6.59 7.13 5.14
C LYS A 10 5.88 5.84 4.81
N ILE A 11 6.50 5.05 3.95
CA ILE A 11 5.97 3.75 3.55
C ILE A 11 7.05 2.71 3.77
N VAL A 12 6.68 1.58 4.39
CA VAL A 12 7.54 0.42 4.47
C VAL A 12 6.99 -0.61 3.51
N ILE A 13 7.86 -1.14 2.66
CA ILE A 13 7.52 -2.17 1.68
C ILE A 13 8.13 -3.48 2.17
N VAL A 14 7.30 -4.50 2.36
CA VAL A 14 7.73 -5.81 2.83
C VAL A 14 7.53 -6.82 1.70
N ASP A 15 8.61 -7.25 1.08
CA ASP A 15 8.56 -8.14 -0.08
C ASP A 15 9.93 -8.77 -0.27
N ASP A 16 10.01 -10.08 -0.39
CA ASP A 16 11.30 -10.75 -0.59
C ASP A 16 11.78 -10.71 -2.04
N ASN A 17 10.94 -10.25 -2.96
CA ASN A 17 11.36 -10.01 -4.34
C ASN A 17 12.02 -8.62 -4.40
N ALA A 18 13.34 -8.59 -4.32
CA ALA A 18 14.07 -7.33 -4.23
C ALA A 18 13.85 -6.45 -5.45
N SER A 19 13.79 -7.03 -6.64
CA SER A 19 13.57 -6.25 -7.85
C SER A 19 12.23 -5.54 -7.85
N LEU A 20 11.19 -6.25 -7.45
CA LEU A 20 9.85 -5.66 -7.40
C LEU A 20 9.78 -4.59 -6.32
N ALA A 21 10.33 -4.88 -5.14
CA ALA A 21 10.34 -3.91 -4.06
C ALA A 21 11.08 -2.63 -4.45
N ASP A 22 12.18 -2.76 -5.18
CA ASP A 22 12.93 -1.59 -5.65
C ASP A 22 12.14 -0.77 -6.64
N ILE A 23 11.36 -1.42 -7.51
CA ILE A 23 10.51 -0.71 -8.45
C ILE A 23 9.47 0.11 -7.68
N TYR A 24 8.80 -0.51 -6.72
CA TYR A 24 7.79 0.19 -5.92
C TYR A 24 8.43 1.36 -5.17
N LYS A 25 9.58 1.13 -4.54
CA LYS A 25 10.26 2.16 -3.78
C LYS A 25 10.61 3.36 -4.68
N THR A 26 11.22 3.09 -5.83
CA THR A 26 11.64 4.15 -6.75
C THR A 26 10.44 4.97 -7.22
N ARG A 27 9.36 4.30 -7.61
CA ARG A 27 8.18 5.01 -8.10
C ARG A 27 7.55 5.88 -7.01
N LEU A 28 7.42 5.32 -5.82
CA LEU A 28 6.78 6.06 -4.73
C LEU A 28 7.65 7.22 -4.25
N GLU A 29 8.96 7.06 -4.28
CA GLU A 29 9.86 8.16 -3.95
C GLU A 29 9.78 9.30 -4.97
N ILE A 30 9.65 8.96 -6.24
CA ILE A 30 9.50 9.97 -7.29
C ILE A 30 8.27 10.84 -7.05
N ILE A 31 7.19 10.27 -6.57
CA ILE A 31 5.97 11.04 -6.35
C ILE A 31 5.88 11.64 -4.95
N GLY A 32 6.94 11.53 -4.14
CA GLY A 32 7.08 12.32 -2.93
C GLY A 32 7.04 11.58 -1.61
N TYR A 33 6.96 10.25 -1.62
CA TYR A 33 6.93 9.48 -0.39
C TYR A 33 8.34 9.09 0.05
N GLN A 34 8.51 8.82 1.34
CA GLN A 34 9.74 8.25 1.86
C GLN A 34 9.52 6.75 2.00
N CYS A 35 10.43 5.94 1.48
CA CYS A 35 10.24 4.50 1.47
C CYS A 35 11.42 3.76 2.04
N ALA A 36 11.15 2.67 2.74
CA ALA A 36 12.16 1.73 3.20
C ALA A 36 11.65 0.33 2.91
N VAL A 37 12.56 -0.62 2.70
CA VAL A 37 12.21 -1.97 2.27
C VAL A 37 12.75 -2.98 3.24
N ALA A 38 11.96 -4.01 3.55
CA ALA A 38 12.40 -5.19 4.27
C ALA A 38 12.11 -6.42 3.42
N TYR A 39 13.02 -7.38 3.43
CA TYR A 39 12.94 -8.54 2.56
C TYR A 39 12.53 -9.82 3.30
N ASP A 40 12.36 -9.76 4.59
CA ASP A 40 11.86 -10.88 5.38
C ASP A 40 11.07 -10.34 6.57
N GLY A 41 10.36 -11.23 7.24
CA GLY A 41 9.42 -10.80 8.27
C GLY A 41 10.08 -10.27 9.52
N GLN A 42 11.26 -10.79 9.88
CA GLN A 42 11.94 -10.29 11.06
C GLN A 42 12.47 -8.89 10.82
N ALA A 43 13.12 -8.67 9.69
CA ALA A 43 13.59 -7.35 9.31
C ALA A 43 12.41 -6.37 9.20
N ALA A 44 11.27 -6.86 8.70
CA ALA A 44 10.09 -6.03 8.57
C ALA A 44 9.59 -5.53 9.92
N LEU A 45 9.48 -6.41 10.89
CA LEU A 45 8.98 -5.98 12.22
C LEU A 45 9.92 -4.96 12.85
N GLU A 46 11.23 -5.18 12.74
CA GLU A 46 12.20 -4.25 13.28
C GLU A 46 12.13 -2.90 12.58
N LEU A 47 12.00 -2.92 11.26
CA LEU A 47 11.93 -1.71 10.46
C LEU A 47 10.65 -0.92 10.75
N ILE A 48 9.52 -1.60 10.81
CA ILE A 48 8.24 -0.96 11.06
C ILE A 48 8.22 -0.31 12.44
N GLU A 49 8.73 -1.01 13.43
CA GLU A 49 8.77 -0.46 14.78
C GLU A 49 9.66 0.77 14.85
N ARG A 50 10.80 0.73 14.17
CA ARG A 50 11.74 1.85 14.18
C ARG A 50 11.22 3.05 13.42
N GLU A 51 10.66 2.80 12.21
CA GLU A 51 10.28 3.88 11.30
C GLU A 51 8.89 4.44 11.58
N ARG A 52 8.02 3.66 12.20
CA ARG A 52 6.64 4.07 12.46
C ARG A 52 5.99 4.65 11.21
N PRO A 53 5.90 3.86 10.11
CA PRO A 53 5.42 4.41 8.85
C PRO A 53 3.95 4.75 8.88
N ASP A 54 3.51 5.52 7.88
CA ASP A 54 2.11 5.82 7.69
C ASP A 54 1.39 4.66 6.98
N LEU A 55 2.14 3.86 6.21
CA LEU A 55 1.57 2.74 5.47
C LEU A 55 2.61 1.63 5.33
N VAL A 56 2.17 0.39 5.47
CA VAL A 56 2.97 -0.79 5.16
C VAL A 56 2.32 -1.49 3.97
N LEU A 57 3.10 -1.70 2.90
CA LEU A 57 2.70 -2.56 1.80
C LEU A 57 3.27 -3.93 2.13
N LEU A 58 2.40 -4.88 2.42
CA LEU A 58 2.79 -6.13 3.08
C LEU A 58 2.49 -7.33 2.23
N ASP A 59 3.53 -8.04 1.82
CA ASP A 59 3.36 -9.34 1.18
C ASP A 59 3.17 -10.41 2.26
N LEU A 60 2.25 -11.30 2.02
CA LEU A 60 1.99 -12.40 2.95
C LEU A 60 3.08 -13.47 2.91
N MET A 61 3.74 -13.62 1.76
CA MET A 61 4.65 -14.73 1.54
C MET A 61 6.09 -14.26 1.62
N VAL A 62 6.54 -13.92 2.81
CA VAL A 62 7.94 -13.56 3.04
C VAL A 62 8.56 -14.54 4.03
N PRO A 63 9.88 -14.73 3.98
CA PRO A 63 10.53 -15.71 4.85
C PRO A 63 10.63 -15.24 6.29
N LYS A 64 10.95 -16.15 7.15
CA LYS A 64 11.15 -16.00 8.59
C LYS A 64 9.87 -15.80 9.36
N ILE A 65 9.16 -14.73 9.11
CA ILE A 65 7.85 -14.47 9.73
C ILE A 65 6.92 -14.08 8.60
N ALA A 66 5.86 -14.86 8.41
CA ALA A 66 4.92 -14.61 7.32
C ALA A 66 4.13 -13.32 7.55
N GLY A 67 3.60 -12.75 6.47
CA GLY A 67 2.93 -11.46 6.54
C GLY A 67 1.72 -11.42 7.46
N ASP A 68 0.94 -12.50 7.52
CA ASP A 68 -0.21 -12.54 8.42
C ASP A 68 0.23 -12.49 9.88
N GLU A 69 1.36 -13.10 10.21
CA GLU A 69 1.89 -13.04 11.57
C GLU A 69 2.49 -11.65 11.86
N ILE A 70 3.14 -11.05 10.86
CA ILE A 70 3.63 -9.66 10.99
C ILE A 70 2.45 -8.74 11.36
N LEU A 71 1.35 -8.86 10.62
CA LEU A 71 0.17 -8.04 10.87
C LEU A 71 -0.38 -8.26 12.27
N LYS A 72 -0.47 -9.53 12.69
CA LYS A 72 -0.98 -9.85 14.00
C LYS A 72 -0.12 -9.21 15.10
N ARG A 73 1.20 -9.28 14.96
CA ARG A 73 2.11 -8.69 15.94
C ARG A 73 2.02 -7.17 15.95
N MET A 74 1.86 -6.55 14.77
CA MET A 74 1.64 -5.11 14.70
C MET A 74 0.40 -4.71 15.47
N ARG A 75 -0.70 -5.41 15.25
CA ARG A 75 -1.97 -5.05 15.88
C ARG A 75 -1.96 -5.26 17.40
N ALA A 76 -1.10 -6.17 17.88
CA ALA A 76 -0.96 -6.41 19.31
C ALA A 76 -0.01 -5.42 19.99
N SER A 77 0.68 -4.57 19.22
CA SER A 77 1.65 -3.65 19.79
C SER A 77 1.07 -2.23 19.86
N ASP A 78 1.58 -1.44 20.81
CA ASP A 78 1.16 -0.05 20.90
C ASP A 78 1.67 0.75 19.71
N TRP A 79 2.83 0.40 19.19
CA TRP A 79 3.43 1.14 18.09
C TRP A 79 2.81 0.81 16.75
N GLY A 80 2.16 -0.34 16.61
CA GLY A 80 1.68 -0.79 15.31
C GLY A 80 0.19 -0.90 15.15
N LYS A 81 -0.56 -0.73 16.23
CA LYS A 81 -2.00 -1.04 16.17
C LYS A 81 -2.79 -0.12 15.24
N ASN A 82 -2.29 1.07 14.97
CA ASN A 82 -2.99 2.03 14.10
C ASN A 82 -2.30 2.29 12.77
N ILE A 83 -1.20 1.59 12.48
CA ILE A 83 -0.51 1.78 11.20
C ILE A 83 -1.35 1.17 10.09
N LYS A 84 -1.54 1.90 8.99
CA LYS A 84 -2.29 1.41 7.86
C LYS A 84 -1.51 0.32 7.16
N VAL A 85 -2.21 -0.73 6.75
CA VAL A 85 -1.59 -1.87 6.06
C VAL A 85 -2.42 -2.21 4.83
N GLU A 86 -1.76 -2.29 3.69
CA GLU A 86 -2.34 -2.83 2.47
C GLU A 86 -1.63 -4.14 2.17
N ILE A 87 -2.39 -5.20 1.98
CA ILE A 87 -1.82 -6.50 1.60
C ILE A 87 -1.60 -6.51 0.09
N ILE A 88 -0.40 -6.91 -0.33
CA ILE A 88 -0.08 -7.09 -1.74
C ILE A 88 0.57 -8.45 -1.88
N SER A 89 -0.13 -9.41 -2.46
CA SER A 89 0.34 -10.79 -2.47
C SER A 89 -0.01 -11.48 -3.78
N ASN A 90 0.70 -12.56 -4.09
CA ASN A 90 0.35 -13.39 -5.24
C ASN A 90 -0.82 -14.31 -4.94
N LEU A 91 -1.18 -14.51 -3.69
CA LEU A 91 -2.34 -15.31 -3.34
C LEU A 91 -3.62 -14.53 -3.58
N ASN A 92 -4.65 -15.20 -4.06
CA ASN A 92 -5.98 -14.63 -4.04
C ASN A 92 -6.46 -14.52 -2.60
N GLU A 93 -7.28 -13.54 -2.32
CA GLU A 93 -7.73 -13.33 -0.93
C GLU A 93 -8.46 -14.56 -0.38
N ALA A 94 -9.18 -15.28 -1.24
CA ALA A 94 -9.91 -16.48 -0.80
C ALA A 94 -8.97 -17.58 -0.29
N ASP A 95 -7.71 -17.59 -0.77
CA ASP A 95 -6.73 -18.58 -0.38
C ASP A 95 -5.79 -18.08 0.71
N ALA A 96 -5.96 -16.86 1.15
CA ALA A 96 -5.10 -16.26 2.16
C ALA A 96 -5.53 -16.71 3.56
N PRO A 97 -4.66 -16.56 4.56
CA PRO A 97 -5.03 -16.91 5.94
C PRO A 97 -6.29 -16.16 6.38
N ALA A 98 -7.11 -16.82 7.16
CA ALA A 98 -8.35 -16.24 7.66
C ALA A 98 -8.06 -15.09 8.62
N GLY A 99 -8.99 -14.16 8.72
CA GLY A 99 -8.94 -13.12 9.74
C GLY A 99 -8.16 -11.86 9.37
N LEU A 100 -7.64 -11.76 8.14
CA LEU A 100 -6.90 -10.57 7.75
C LEU A 100 -7.74 -9.31 7.83
N ARG A 101 -8.96 -9.37 7.32
CA ARG A 101 -9.85 -8.20 7.34
C ARG A 101 -10.18 -7.78 8.78
N ASP A 102 -10.27 -8.75 9.67
CA ASP A 102 -10.57 -8.47 11.08
C ASP A 102 -9.42 -7.75 11.76
N GLN A 103 -8.21 -7.83 11.20
CA GLN A 103 -7.06 -7.11 11.73
C GLN A 103 -7.01 -5.65 11.27
N GLY A 104 -7.95 -5.23 10.43
CA GLY A 104 -8.04 -3.84 10.03
C GLY A 104 -7.07 -3.44 8.94
N ILE A 105 -7.15 -4.09 7.79
CA ILE A 105 -6.32 -3.72 6.63
C ILE A 105 -7.08 -2.72 5.75
N GLU A 106 -6.33 -1.93 4.97
CA GLU A 106 -6.92 -0.99 4.03
C GLU A 106 -7.50 -1.74 2.83
N GLY A 107 -6.86 -2.82 2.42
CA GLY A 107 -7.35 -3.62 1.31
C GLY A 107 -6.41 -4.78 1.02
N TYR A 108 -6.78 -5.55 0.01
CA TYR A 108 -6.03 -6.71 -0.43
C TYR A 108 -5.88 -6.64 -1.95
N ALA A 109 -4.67 -6.63 -2.43
CA ALA A 109 -4.39 -6.57 -3.86
C ALA A 109 -3.57 -7.78 -4.28
N VAL A 110 -3.91 -8.35 -5.42
CA VAL A 110 -3.18 -9.49 -5.98
C VAL A 110 -2.12 -8.95 -6.93
N LYS A 111 -0.86 -9.29 -6.69
CA LYS A 111 0.27 -8.73 -7.45
C LYS A 111 0.10 -8.86 -8.95
N ALA A 112 -0.39 -10.00 -9.41
CA ALA A 112 -0.53 -10.24 -10.84
C ALA A 112 -1.51 -9.27 -11.52
N ASN A 113 -2.39 -8.66 -10.74
CA ASN A 113 -3.39 -7.73 -11.27
C ASN A 113 -2.97 -6.28 -11.14
N LEU A 114 -1.77 -6.00 -10.59
CA LEU A 114 -1.34 -4.64 -10.35
C LEU A 114 -0.35 -4.19 -11.40
N THR A 115 -0.63 -3.05 -12.02
CA THR A 115 0.37 -2.35 -12.82
C THR A 115 1.09 -1.36 -11.92
N ASN A 116 2.20 -0.83 -12.38
CA ASN A 116 2.93 0.17 -11.61
C ASN A 116 2.09 1.41 -11.34
N ASP A 117 1.30 1.83 -12.33
CA ASP A 117 0.41 2.99 -12.12
C ASP A 117 -0.62 2.72 -11.04
N MET A 118 -1.10 1.48 -10.95
CA MET A 118 -2.10 1.13 -9.95
C MET A 118 -1.53 1.21 -8.54
N ILE A 119 -0.24 0.87 -8.36
CA ILE A 119 0.41 1.00 -7.06
C ILE A 119 0.43 2.47 -6.64
N ASP A 120 0.81 3.35 -7.56
CA ASP A 120 0.86 4.79 -7.25
C ASP A 120 -0.51 5.29 -6.82
N ARG A 121 -1.55 4.93 -7.55
CA ARG A 121 -2.90 5.39 -7.24
C ARG A 121 -3.43 4.80 -5.94
N LEU A 122 -3.12 3.52 -5.69
CA LEU A 122 -3.55 2.86 -4.47
C LEU A 122 -2.97 3.56 -3.25
N VAL A 123 -1.68 3.85 -3.27
CA VAL A 123 -1.02 4.52 -2.16
C VAL A 123 -1.59 5.93 -1.97
N ASP A 124 -1.78 6.65 -3.08
CA ASP A 124 -2.36 7.99 -2.98
C ASP A 124 -3.75 7.96 -2.37
N GLN A 125 -4.57 6.98 -2.74
CA GLN A 125 -5.91 6.88 -2.17
C GLN A 125 -5.89 6.63 -0.68
N ILE A 126 -4.90 5.87 -0.20
CA ILE A 126 -4.81 5.54 1.22
C ILE A 126 -4.26 6.72 2.02
N LEU A 127 -3.27 7.43 1.48
CA LEU A 127 -2.52 8.39 2.26
C LEU A 127 -2.89 9.85 2.05
N LYS A 128 -3.58 10.18 0.97
CA LYS A 128 -3.94 11.57 0.74
C LYS A 128 -5.22 11.94 1.46
N PRO A 129 -5.38 13.20 1.82
CA PRO A 129 -6.63 13.66 2.45
C PRO A 129 -7.82 13.40 1.55
N ALA A 130 -8.98 13.25 2.16
CA ALA A 130 -10.20 12.88 1.44
C ALA A 130 -10.53 13.82 0.30
N GLY A 131 -10.33 15.10 0.45
CA GLY A 131 -10.61 16.05 -0.62
C GLY A 131 -9.73 15.86 -1.83
N GLN A 132 -8.49 15.44 -1.64
CA GLN A 132 -7.61 15.19 -2.76
C GLN A 132 -7.94 13.86 -3.43
N LYS A 133 -8.46 12.90 -2.68
CA LYS A 133 -8.86 11.64 -3.26
C LYS A 133 -9.99 11.80 -4.26
N GLU A 134 -10.88 12.71 -4.01
CA GLU A 134 -11.98 12.92 -4.93
C GLU A 134 -11.52 13.34 -6.30
N ASP A 135 -10.47 14.13 -6.36
CA ASP A 135 -9.95 14.54 -7.65
C ASP A 135 -9.45 13.35 -8.44
N VAL A 136 -8.89 12.38 -7.77
CA VAL A 136 -8.38 11.21 -8.45
C VAL A 136 -9.52 10.38 -9.03
N SER A 137 -10.61 10.28 -8.33
CA SER A 137 -11.67 9.41 -8.76
C SER A 137 -12.35 9.87 -10.02
N LEU A 138 -12.17 11.12 -10.41
CA LEU A 138 -12.82 11.60 -11.59
C LEU A 138 -12.38 10.93 -12.84
N GLU A 139 -11.27 10.40 -12.83
CA GLU A 139 -10.90 9.85 -14.02
C GLU A 139 -11.48 8.65 -14.35
N THR A 140 -12.10 8.23 -13.99
CA THR A 140 -12.61 7.02 -14.31
C THR A 140 -13.27 6.73 -15.46
N PRO A 141 -13.07 6.94 -15.86
CA PRO A 141 -13.52 6.66 -16.75
C PRO A 141 -14.13 6.17 -17.19
N GLY A 142 -14.05 6.61 -17.15
CA GLY A 142 -14.70 6.45 -17.65
C GLY A 142 -15.20 6.32 -17.78
N SER A 143 -15.35 6.53 -17.90
CA SER A 143 -15.90 6.66 -18.13
C SER A 143 -16.33 6.86 -18.40
N GLN A 144 -16.26 7.16 -18.60
CA GLN A 144 -16.60 7.60 -18.96
C GLN A 144 -16.96 7.84 -19.41
N LEU A 145 -16.93 8.09 -19.69
CA LEU A 145 -17.24 8.55 -20.14
C LEU A 145 -17.77 8.50 -20.45
N HIS A 146 -17.98 8.75 -20.64
CA HIS A 146 -18.49 9.12 -20.99
C HIS A 146 -19.00 9.28 -21.19
N SER A 147 -19.03 9.49 -21.19
CA SER A 147 -19.57 9.95 -21.53
C SER A 147 -19.91 10.25 -21.79
N SER A 148 -19.94 10.43 -21.89
CA SER A 148 -20.33 10.96 -22.30
C SER A 148 -20.58 11.14 -22.70
N GLY A 149 -20.49 11.23 -22.85
CA GLY A 149 -20.86 11.66 -23.40
C GLY A 149 -21.18 11.63 -23.87
N SER A 150 -21.39 11.62 -23.98
CA SER A 150 -21.85 11.79 -24.52
C SER A 150 -22.36 11.83 -24.81
N ASP A 151 -22.51 11.92 -24.82
CA ASP A 151 -23.09 12.15 -25.16
C ASP A 151 -23.58 12.35 -25.58
N GLU A 152 -23.44 12.44 -25.61
CA GLU A 152 -24.01 12.79 -26.08
C GLU A 152 -24.50 12.92 -26.63
N GLN A 153 -24.47 12.92 -26.77
CA GLN A 153 -25.10 13.13 -27.41
C GLN A 153 -25.60 13.23 -27.96
N VAL A 154 -25.54 13.11 -28.16
CA VAL A 154 -26.30 13.32 -28.71
C VAL A 154 -26.97 13.40 -29.05
#